data_74edc0e430a3f75e7b1501153896e090
#
_entry.id   74edc0e430a3f75e7b1501153896e090
#
_cell.length_a   1.000
_cell.length_b   1.000
_cell.length_c   1.000
_cell.angle_alpha   90.00
_cell.angle_beta   90.00
_cell.angle_gamma   90.00
#
_symmetry.space_group_name_H-M   'P 1'
#
loop_
_entity.id
_entity.type
_entity.pdbx_description
1 polymer ?
#
loop_
_entity_poly.entity_id
_entity_poly.type
_entity_poly.pdbx_seq_one_letter_code
_entity_poly.pdbx_strand_id
1 'polypeptide(L)'
;VELARAALGRLGARGQSTDQMLLNSPVAGVVLLVLRENEGVVQAGTQLVEVGNPAALELVVDVLTSDAVRISKGAKARITRWGGGGELTGHVRRVEPKAFSRVSSLGVDEQRVNVVLDLDSPHEEWAALGDGFRIEASIAIWEQQDVVRLPVSAAFKHDDKWTVFVVDGGRARLRHVEIGERNGFHAQILSGVQPGDRVILHPGERVSDGTEVKPR
;
A
#
# COMPACT_ATOMS: atom_id res chain seq x y z
N VAL A 1 5.38 -10.78 12.83
CA VAL A 1 6.44 -11.75 13.21
C VAL A 1 6.50 -11.81 14.73
N GLU A 2 6.18 -12.97 15.30
CA GLU A 2 6.31 -13.18 16.72
C GLU A 2 7.81 -13.45 17.01
N LEU A 3 8.50 -12.47 17.57
CA LEU A 3 9.91 -12.56 17.92
C LEU A 3 10.08 -13.42 19.16
N ALA A 4 10.66 -14.60 18.99
CA ALA A 4 11.05 -15.45 20.10
C ALA A 4 12.30 -14.90 20.79
N ARG A 5 12.17 -14.38 21.99
CA ARG A 5 13.28 -14.01 22.86
C ARG A 5 13.64 -15.19 23.75
N ALA A 6 14.78 -15.82 23.52
CA ALA A 6 15.32 -16.82 24.46
C ALA A 6 15.83 -16.12 25.72
N ALA A 7 15.15 -16.32 26.85
CA ALA A 7 15.58 -15.82 28.13
C ALA A 7 16.39 -16.89 28.85
N LEU A 8 17.63 -16.56 29.26
CA LEU A 8 18.47 -17.39 30.15
C LEU A 8 17.86 -17.42 31.55
N GLY A 9 17.22 -18.54 31.91
CA GLY A 9 16.80 -18.80 33.27
C GLY A 9 18.04 -19.02 34.18
N ARG A 10 17.98 -18.49 35.40
CA ARG A 10 19.03 -18.70 36.44
C ARG A 10 19.23 -20.19 36.68
N LEU A 11 20.40 -20.69 36.40
CA LEU A 11 20.87 -21.96 36.92
C LEU A 11 21.72 -21.69 38.17
N GLY A 12 21.26 -22.22 39.28
CA GLY A 12 21.98 -22.21 40.57
C GLY A 12 23.27 -23.02 40.47
N ALA A 13 24.28 -22.51 41.13
CA ALA A 13 25.64 -23.01 41.20
C ALA A 13 25.77 -24.46 41.66
N ARG A 14 26.64 -25.24 41.02
CA ARG A 14 27.78 -25.99 41.58
C ARG A 14 28.31 -27.00 40.55
N GLY A 15 29.63 -26.89 40.31
CA GLY A 15 30.48 -28.05 39.93
C GLY A 15 30.79 -28.20 38.48
N GLN A 16 31.98 -27.74 38.09
CA GLN A 16 32.88 -28.21 37.01
C GLN A 16 32.30 -28.64 35.68
N SER A 17 32.88 -28.08 34.68
CA SER A 17 32.92 -28.45 33.26
C SER A 17 32.22 -27.46 32.35
N THR A 18 32.82 -27.28 31.23
CA THR A 18 32.32 -26.59 30.01
C THR A 18 30.81 -26.58 29.96
N ASP A 19 30.19 -25.58 30.59
CA ASP A 19 28.74 -25.45 30.63
C ASP A 19 28.23 -24.98 29.26
N GLN A 20 28.10 -25.95 28.37
CA GLN A 20 27.33 -25.75 27.16
C GLN A 20 25.86 -25.75 27.58
N MET A 21 25.25 -24.60 27.48
CA MET A 21 23.82 -24.45 27.70
C MET A 21 23.09 -24.68 26.39
N LEU A 22 22.23 -25.69 26.34
CA LEU A 22 21.37 -25.94 25.22
C LEU A 22 20.22 -24.95 25.26
N LEU A 23 20.10 -24.09 24.21
CA LEU A 23 19.00 -23.17 24.07
C LEU A 23 18.01 -23.71 22.99
N ASN A 24 16.78 -23.95 23.40
CA ASN A 24 15.71 -24.36 22.52
C ASN A 24 14.88 -23.14 22.07
N SER A 25 14.51 -23.11 20.81
CA SER A 25 13.57 -22.11 20.33
C SER A 25 12.20 -22.33 20.96
N PRO A 26 11.54 -21.28 21.52
CA PRO A 26 10.19 -21.38 22.06
C PRO A 26 9.10 -21.43 20.97
N VAL A 27 9.45 -21.15 19.72
CA VAL A 27 8.55 -21.18 18.57
C VAL A 27 9.10 -22.04 17.45
N ALA A 28 8.18 -22.64 16.66
CA ALA A 28 8.55 -23.33 15.43
C ALA A 28 8.85 -22.30 14.32
N GLY A 29 9.93 -22.48 13.59
CA GLY A 29 10.33 -21.56 12.54
C GLY A 29 11.73 -21.85 12.01
N VAL A 30 12.27 -20.92 11.24
CA VAL A 30 13.64 -20.93 10.73
C VAL A 30 14.44 -19.81 11.38
N VAL A 31 15.74 -19.97 11.43
CA VAL A 31 16.64 -18.91 11.88
C VAL A 31 16.68 -17.84 10.79
N LEU A 32 16.20 -16.63 11.11
CA LEU A 32 16.21 -15.48 10.23
C LEU A 32 17.55 -14.74 10.28
N LEU A 33 18.13 -14.64 11.49
CA LEU A 33 19.37 -13.91 11.71
C LEU A 33 20.14 -14.53 12.90
N VAL A 34 21.44 -14.71 12.71
CA VAL A 34 22.36 -15.02 13.80
C VAL A 34 23.05 -13.73 14.23
N LEU A 35 22.71 -13.25 15.43
CA LEU A 35 23.24 -12.00 15.96
C LEU A 35 24.61 -12.19 16.62
N ARG A 36 24.93 -13.42 17.01
CA ARG A 36 26.21 -13.77 17.64
C ARG A 36 26.71 -15.11 17.10
N GLU A 37 27.76 -15.06 16.30
CA GLU A 37 28.35 -16.23 15.64
C GLU A 37 29.49 -16.86 16.48
N ASN A 38 30.12 -16.06 17.31
CA ASN A 38 31.28 -16.50 18.06
C ASN A 38 30.91 -16.97 19.48
N GLU A 39 31.57 -18.01 19.95
CA GLU A 39 31.50 -18.45 21.33
C GLU A 39 32.04 -17.36 22.29
N GLY A 40 31.50 -17.31 23.48
CA GLY A 40 31.91 -16.35 24.48
C GLY A 40 30.89 -16.21 25.62
N VAL A 41 31.26 -15.46 26.61
CA VAL A 41 30.39 -15.17 27.75
C VAL A 41 29.30 -14.19 27.30
N VAL A 42 28.03 -14.54 27.53
CA VAL A 42 26.86 -13.72 27.26
C VAL A 42 26.13 -13.39 28.57
N GLN A 43 25.64 -12.19 28.65
CA GLN A 43 24.80 -11.77 29.78
C GLN A 43 23.35 -12.22 29.58
N ALA A 44 22.62 -12.40 30.67
CA ALA A 44 21.19 -12.68 30.60
C ALA A 44 20.47 -11.57 29.84
N GLY A 45 19.63 -11.95 28.86
CA GLY A 45 18.93 -11.01 27.99
C GLY A 45 19.65 -10.64 26.67
N THR A 46 20.88 -11.16 26.47
CA THR A 46 21.58 -10.99 25.19
C THR A 46 20.82 -11.72 24.08
N GLN A 47 20.53 -11.02 22.97
CA GLN A 47 19.94 -11.63 21.79
C GLN A 47 21.01 -12.41 21.03
N LEU A 48 20.75 -13.67 20.72
CA LEU A 48 21.70 -14.57 20.06
C LEU A 48 21.28 -14.91 18.64
N VAL A 49 20.02 -15.26 18.47
CA VAL A 49 19.42 -15.61 17.19
C VAL A 49 18.01 -15.05 17.10
N GLU A 50 17.59 -14.81 15.89
CA GLU A 50 16.23 -14.43 15.55
C GLU A 50 15.56 -15.58 14.81
N VAL A 51 14.42 -16.05 15.32
CA VAL A 51 13.66 -17.16 14.74
C VAL A 51 12.27 -16.68 14.38
N GLY A 52 11.83 -16.98 13.18
CA GLY A 52 10.50 -16.60 12.70
C GLY A 52 9.93 -17.63 11.73
N ASN A 53 8.65 -17.46 11.42
CA ASN A 53 7.96 -18.26 10.41
C ASN A 53 7.86 -17.46 9.10
N PRO A 54 8.62 -17.77 8.05
CA PRO A 54 8.57 -17.07 6.77
C PRO A 54 7.19 -17.14 6.08
N ALA A 55 6.40 -18.17 6.38
CA ALA A 55 5.06 -18.31 5.82
C ALA A 55 4.01 -17.41 6.51
N ALA A 56 4.37 -16.77 7.63
CA ALA A 56 3.48 -15.88 8.40
C ALA A 56 3.96 -14.42 8.34
N LEU A 57 4.35 -13.96 7.15
CA LEU A 57 4.76 -12.57 6.95
C LEU A 57 3.56 -11.61 7.10
N GLU A 58 3.80 -10.53 7.82
CA GLU A 58 2.94 -9.35 7.81
C GLU A 58 3.60 -8.26 6.97
N LEU A 59 2.83 -7.63 6.09
CA LEU A 59 3.31 -6.48 5.35
C LEU A 59 2.95 -5.21 6.13
N VAL A 60 3.95 -4.44 6.50
CA VAL A 60 3.75 -3.17 7.22
C VAL A 60 4.18 -2.03 6.31
N VAL A 61 3.23 -1.16 5.99
CA VAL A 61 3.48 0.03 5.18
C VAL A 61 3.15 1.27 5.97
N ASP A 62 3.99 2.28 5.89
CA ASP A 62 3.75 3.56 6.54
C ASP A 62 3.11 4.54 5.56
N VAL A 63 2.00 5.14 5.97
CA VAL A 63 1.25 6.13 5.18
C VAL A 63 1.11 7.44 5.96
N LEU A 64 0.88 8.54 5.26
CA LEU A 64 0.58 9.83 5.91
C LEU A 64 -0.73 9.73 6.71
N THR A 65 -0.78 10.39 7.86
CA THR A 65 -1.99 10.41 8.70
C THR A 65 -3.21 10.97 7.97
N SER A 66 -3.01 11.94 7.06
CA SER A 66 -4.07 12.49 6.19
C SER A 66 -4.70 11.46 5.27
N ASP A 67 -3.92 10.47 4.82
CA ASP A 67 -4.40 9.42 3.93
C ASP A 67 -4.97 8.25 4.73
N ALA A 68 -4.37 7.96 5.87
CA ALA A 68 -4.77 6.85 6.75
C ALA A 68 -6.23 6.92 7.19
N VAL A 69 -6.78 8.11 7.40
CA VAL A 69 -8.19 8.32 7.80
C VAL A 69 -9.19 7.88 6.73
N ARG A 70 -8.73 7.72 5.48
CA ARG A 70 -9.53 7.23 4.36
C ARG A 70 -9.40 5.72 4.15
N ILE A 71 -8.46 5.07 4.84
CA ILE A 71 -8.21 3.64 4.70
C ILE A 71 -9.13 2.87 5.64
N SER A 72 -9.93 1.98 5.06
CA SER A 72 -10.81 1.11 5.83
C SER A 72 -10.20 -0.28 6.01
N LYS A 73 -10.53 -0.95 7.11
CA LYS A 73 -10.22 -2.37 7.28
C LYS A 73 -10.87 -3.18 6.14
N GLY A 74 -10.14 -4.13 5.56
CA GLY A 74 -10.56 -4.92 4.42
C GLY A 74 -10.36 -4.22 3.06
N ALA A 75 -9.86 -2.99 3.02
CA ALA A 75 -9.53 -2.32 1.78
C ALA A 75 -8.51 -3.13 0.98
N LYS A 76 -8.77 -3.32 -0.32
CA LYS A 76 -7.88 -4.07 -1.21
C LYS A 76 -6.54 -3.37 -1.35
N ALA A 77 -5.49 -4.15 -1.37
CA ALA A 77 -4.13 -3.68 -1.58
C ALA A 77 -3.45 -4.44 -2.74
N ARG A 78 -2.64 -3.74 -3.48
CA ARG A 78 -1.81 -4.26 -4.55
C ARG A 78 -0.36 -4.02 -4.17
N ILE A 79 0.42 -5.08 -4.11
CA ILE A 79 1.81 -5.06 -3.66
C ILE A 79 2.72 -5.24 -4.88
N THR A 80 3.64 -4.31 -5.05
CA THR A 80 4.60 -4.26 -6.16
C THR A 80 6.01 -4.02 -5.63
N ARG A 81 7.02 -4.17 -6.50
CA ARG A 81 8.43 -3.93 -6.19
C ARG A 81 8.95 -4.70 -4.98
N TRP A 82 8.42 -5.89 -4.76
CA TRP A 82 8.80 -6.76 -3.66
C TRP A 82 10.03 -7.65 -3.95
N GLY A 83 10.62 -7.50 -5.14
CA GLY A 83 11.82 -8.23 -5.58
C GLY A 83 11.54 -9.44 -6.47
N GLY A 84 10.33 -9.97 -6.46
CA GLY A 84 9.88 -11.03 -7.39
C GLY A 84 9.15 -10.48 -8.61
N GLY A 85 8.68 -11.36 -9.46
CA GLY A 85 7.90 -11.02 -10.64
C GLY A 85 6.42 -10.84 -10.34
N GLY A 86 5.78 -9.87 -11.01
CA GLY A 86 4.34 -9.68 -10.91
C GLY A 86 3.87 -8.82 -9.73
N GLU A 87 2.56 -8.71 -9.63
CA GLU A 87 1.87 -8.02 -8.54
C GLU A 87 1.29 -9.07 -7.58
N LEU A 88 1.39 -8.81 -6.29
CA LEU A 88 0.69 -9.58 -5.27
C LEU A 88 -0.55 -8.82 -4.84
N THR A 89 -1.57 -9.56 -4.42
CA THR A 89 -2.80 -9.00 -3.87
C THR A 89 -2.86 -9.21 -2.37
N GLY A 90 -3.53 -8.30 -1.71
CA GLY A 90 -3.72 -8.35 -0.27
C GLY A 90 -4.82 -7.40 0.17
N HIS A 91 -5.04 -7.34 1.46
CA HIS A 91 -6.02 -6.45 2.05
C HIS A 91 -5.53 -5.85 3.37
N VAL A 92 -6.12 -4.74 3.76
CA VAL A 92 -5.83 -4.07 5.03
C VAL A 92 -6.40 -4.89 6.18
N ARG A 93 -5.52 -5.41 7.05
CA ARG A 93 -5.91 -6.05 8.30
C ARG A 93 -6.30 -5.01 9.34
N ARG A 94 -5.43 -3.99 9.53
CA ARG A 94 -5.64 -2.90 10.47
C ARG A 94 -4.80 -1.67 10.11
N VAL A 95 -5.28 -0.53 10.53
CA VAL A 95 -4.52 0.72 10.64
C VAL A 95 -4.14 0.87 12.11
N GLU A 96 -2.86 1.05 12.42
CA GLU A 96 -2.42 1.23 13.80
C GLU A 96 -2.88 2.60 14.33
N PRO A 97 -3.35 2.68 15.58
CA PRO A 97 -3.90 3.94 16.11
C PRO A 97 -2.82 4.94 16.52
N LYS A 98 -1.55 4.54 16.52
CA LYS A 98 -0.43 5.38 16.96
C LYS A 98 0.34 5.92 15.76
N ALA A 99 0.39 7.24 15.64
CA ALA A 99 1.24 7.92 14.68
C ALA A 99 2.68 8.08 15.22
N PHE A 100 3.62 8.22 14.30
CA PHE A 100 5.02 8.52 14.57
C PHE A 100 5.53 9.57 13.58
N SER A 101 6.56 10.31 13.96
CA SER A 101 7.24 11.25 13.07
C SER A 101 8.32 10.55 12.27
N ARG A 102 8.40 10.85 10.99
CA ARG A 102 9.46 10.41 10.08
C ARG A 102 9.92 11.58 9.20
N VAL A 103 11.22 11.74 9.06
CA VAL A 103 11.77 12.74 8.14
C VAL A 103 11.66 12.20 6.71
N SER A 104 11.01 12.94 5.82
CA SER A 104 10.92 12.61 4.40
C SER A 104 12.26 12.79 3.68
N SER A 105 12.35 12.30 2.46
CA SER A 105 13.54 12.49 1.61
C SER A 105 13.86 13.97 1.31
N LEU A 106 12.90 14.86 1.51
CA LEU A 106 13.04 16.32 1.35
C LEU A 106 13.39 17.03 2.66
N GLY A 107 13.64 16.29 3.75
CA GLY A 107 14.00 16.86 5.05
C GLY A 107 12.81 17.44 5.84
N VAL A 108 11.58 17.12 5.47
CA VAL A 108 10.35 17.58 6.15
C VAL A 108 9.85 16.51 7.10
N ASP A 109 9.48 16.89 8.32
CA ASP A 109 8.83 16.01 9.27
C ASP A 109 7.41 15.66 8.82
N GLU A 110 7.16 14.37 8.67
CA GLU A 110 5.85 13.81 8.29
C GLU A 110 5.28 12.99 9.45
N GLN A 111 3.99 13.17 9.71
CA GLN A 111 3.26 12.30 10.64
C GLN A 111 2.71 11.11 9.87
N ARG A 112 3.17 9.93 10.24
CA ARG A 112 2.83 8.67 9.56
C ARG A 112 2.24 7.66 10.53
N VAL A 113 1.52 6.70 9.99
CA VAL A 113 0.93 5.59 10.74
C VAL A 113 1.16 4.29 9.97
N ASN A 114 1.40 3.21 10.69
CA ASN A 114 1.53 1.89 10.09
C ASN A 114 0.17 1.34 9.68
N VAL A 115 0.13 0.79 8.49
CA VAL A 115 -0.98 -0.02 7.97
C VAL A 115 -0.46 -1.44 7.80
N VAL A 116 -1.11 -2.39 8.44
CA VAL A 116 -0.77 -3.80 8.37
C VAL A 116 -1.66 -4.46 7.33
N LEU A 117 -1.03 -5.13 6.37
CA LEU A 117 -1.68 -5.82 5.27
C LEU A 117 -1.46 -7.33 5.40
N ASP A 118 -2.47 -8.09 5.00
CA ASP A 118 -2.38 -9.52 4.74
C ASP A 118 -2.28 -9.78 3.25
N LEU A 119 -1.53 -10.80 2.88
CA LEU A 119 -1.45 -11.28 1.51
C LEU A 119 -2.63 -12.23 1.22
N ASP A 120 -3.32 -11.98 0.11
CA ASP A 120 -4.36 -12.85 -0.45
C ASP A 120 -3.78 -13.78 -1.52
N SER A 121 -2.66 -13.39 -2.14
CA SER A 121 -1.93 -14.23 -3.09
C SER A 121 -1.43 -15.52 -2.44
N PRO A 122 -1.48 -16.66 -3.15
CA PRO A 122 -0.96 -17.93 -2.66
C PRO A 122 0.51 -17.83 -2.25
N HIS A 123 0.91 -18.57 -1.21
CA HIS A 123 2.27 -18.51 -0.67
C HIS A 123 3.35 -18.83 -1.72
N GLU A 124 3.04 -19.70 -2.68
CA GLU A 124 3.95 -20.09 -3.75
C GLU A 124 4.39 -18.91 -4.61
N GLU A 125 3.53 -17.90 -4.77
CA GLU A 125 3.83 -16.71 -5.57
C GLU A 125 4.82 -15.77 -4.87
N TRP A 126 4.87 -15.79 -3.54
CA TRP A 126 5.70 -14.92 -2.74
C TRP A 126 6.67 -15.66 -1.78
N ALA A 127 6.90 -16.94 -2.00
CA ALA A 127 7.81 -17.75 -1.16
C ALA A 127 9.24 -17.20 -1.08
N ALA A 128 9.66 -16.39 -2.05
CA ALA A 128 10.96 -15.71 -2.05
C ALA A 128 10.95 -14.38 -1.26
N LEU A 129 9.78 -13.90 -0.79
CA LEU A 129 9.68 -12.69 0.01
C LEU A 129 10.14 -12.99 1.44
N GLY A 130 11.14 -12.26 1.90
CA GLY A 130 11.73 -12.42 3.23
C GLY A 130 11.37 -11.30 4.19
N ASP A 131 11.71 -11.52 5.45
CA ASP A 131 11.61 -10.47 6.46
C ASP A 131 12.53 -9.29 6.14
N GLY A 132 12.06 -8.06 6.41
CA GLY A 132 12.80 -6.84 6.11
C GLY A 132 12.87 -6.45 4.63
N PHE A 133 12.21 -7.18 3.72
CA PHE A 133 12.20 -6.81 2.31
C PHE A 133 11.38 -5.55 2.08
N ARG A 134 11.89 -4.71 1.18
CA ARG A 134 11.17 -3.50 0.77
C ARG A 134 10.08 -3.84 -0.22
N ILE A 135 8.91 -3.28 0.01
CA ILE A 135 7.74 -3.40 -0.87
C ILE A 135 7.14 -2.02 -1.16
N GLU A 136 6.34 -1.94 -2.21
CA GLU A 136 5.40 -0.83 -2.43
C GLU A 136 3.98 -1.37 -2.43
N ALA A 137 3.09 -0.69 -1.71
CA ALA A 137 1.68 -1.07 -1.67
C ALA A 137 0.80 0.09 -2.14
N SER A 138 -0.17 -0.23 -3.00
CA SER A 138 -1.25 0.67 -3.42
C SER A 138 -2.54 0.21 -2.76
N ILE A 139 -3.07 0.99 -1.83
CA ILE A 139 -4.28 0.67 -1.08
C ILE A 139 -5.48 1.37 -1.73
N ALA A 140 -6.54 0.64 -2.00
CA ALA A 140 -7.77 1.19 -2.56
C ALA A 140 -8.55 1.92 -1.44
N ILE A 141 -8.60 3.24 -1.49
CA ILE A 141 -9.34 4.06 -0.52
C ILE A 141 -10.81 4.27 -0.92
N TRP A 142 -11.14 3.93 -2.14
CA TRP A 142 -12.50 4.00 -2.68
C TRP A 142 -12.65 3.04 -3.86
N GLU A 143 -13.75 2.32 -3.90
CA GLU A 143 -14.11 1.42 -4.99
C GLU A 143 -15.64 1.46 -5.15
N GLN A 144 -16.11 1.61 -6.37
CA GLN A 144 -17.52 1.55 -6.70
C GLN A 144 -17.70 0.91 -8.08
N GLN A 145 -18.64 -0.01 -8.19
CA GLN A 145 -19.05 -0.63 -9.45
C GLN A 145 -20.10 0.23 -10.15
N ASP A 146 -20.24 0.02 -11.47
CA ASP A 146 -21.29 0.64 -12.30
C ASP A 146 -21.33 2.17 -12.25
N VAL A 147 -20.17 2.80 -12.28
CA VAL A 147 -20.04 4.27 -12.32
C VAL A 147 -19.79 4.76 -13.74
N VAL A 148 -20.42 5.87 -14.09
CA VAL A 148 -20.06 6.63 -15.27
C VAL A 148 -18.72 7.30 -15.00
N ARG A 149 -17.74 7.03 -15.83
CA ARG A 149 -16.39 7.59 -15.70
C ARG A 149 -15.90 8.17 -17.02
N LEU A 150 -15.07 9.19 -16.92
CA LEU A 150 -14.36 9.73 -18.08
C LEU A 150 -12.89 9.97 -17.75
N PRO A 151 -12.01 10.01 -18.76
CA PRO A 151 -10.62 10.44 -18.56
C PRO A 151 -10.57 11.85 -17.98
N VAL A 152 -9.71 12.09 -16.99
CA VAL A 152 -9.55 13.42 -16.36
C VAL A 152 -9.20 14.48 -17.41
N SER A 153 -8.50 14.10 -18.47
CA SER A 153 -8.13 14.99 -19.58
C SER A 153 -9.29 15.53 -20.42
N ALA A 154 -10.50 14.96 -20.26
CA ALA A 154 -11.70 15.49 -20.92
C ALA A 154 -12.40 16.58 -20.10
N ALA A 155 -12.15 16.64 -18.79
CA ALA A 155 -12.80 17.57 -17.88
C ALA A 155 -11.92 18.81 -17.64
N PHE A 156 -12.52 19.98 -17.73
CA PHE A 156 -11.87 21.26 -17.46
C PHE A 156 -12.80 22.18 -16.67
N LYS A 157 -12.25 23.22 -16.07
CA LYS A 157 -13.06 24.26 -15.40
C LYS A 157 -13.44 25.36 -16.37
N HIS A 158 -14.74 25.67 -16.41
CA HIS A 158 -15.31 26.79 -17.12
C HIS A 158 -16.31 27.47 -16.19
N ASP A 159 -16.14 28.77 -15.91
CA ASP A 159 -16.91 29.53 -14.94
C ASP A 159 -17.03 28.83 -13.56
N ASP A 160 -15.88 28.38 -13.03
CA ASP A 160 -15.75 27.63 -11.77
C ASP A 160 -16.49 26.28 -11.70
N LYS A 161 -17.12 25.86 -12.79
CA LYS A 161 -17.82 24.57 -12.89
C LYS A 161 -17.01 23.56 -13.70
N TRP A 162 -17.08 22.31 -13.30
CA TRP A 162 -16.54 21.23 -14.11
C TRP A 162 -17.37 21.07 -15.37
N THR A 163 -16.69 20.98 -16.49
CA THR A 163 -17.29 21.02 -17.82
C THR A 163 -16.59 20.06 -18.76
N VAL A 164 -17.32 19.51 -19.71
CA VAL A 164 -16.81 18.67 -20.81
C VAL A 164 -17.37 19.14 -22.12
N PHE A 165 -16.72 18.81 -23.22
CA PHE A 165 -17.32 18.89 -24.53
C PHE A 165 -17.81 17.50 -24.95
N VAL A 166 -19.14 17.39 -25.14
CA VAL A 166 -19.77 16.19 -25.68
C VAL A 166 -19.93 16.38 -27.18
N VAL A 167 -19.65 15.33 -27.96
CA VAL A 167 -19.84 15.36 -29.41
C VAL A 167 -21.28 14.96 -29.73
N ASP A 168 -22.07 15.90 -30.20
CA ASP A 168 -23.44 15.72 -30.63
C ASP A 168 -23.64 16.23 -32.08
N GLY A 169 -24.12 15.35 -32.95
CA GLY A 169 -24.30 15.68 -34.38
C GLY A 169 -23.03 16.18 -35.10
N GLY A 170 -21.83 15.70 -34.67
CA GLY A 170 -20.55 16.14 -35.23
C GLY A 170 -20.08 17.51 -34.73
N ARG A 171 -20.72 18.07 -33.72
CA ARG A 171 -20.37 19.34 -33.10
C ARG A 171 -20.04 19.17 -31.63
N ALA A 172 -19.09 19.96 -31.15
CA ALA A 172 -18.79 20.07 -29.71
C ALA A 172 -19.93 20.79 -29.00
N ARG A 173 -20.44 20.22 -27.94
CA ARG A 173 -21.43 20.83 -27.05
C ARG A 173 -20.89 20.94 -25.66
N LEU A 174 -20.84 22.16 -25.15
CA LEU A 174 -20.43 22.45 -23.78
C LEU A 174 -21.48 21.89 -22.84
N ARG A 175 -21.04 21.05 -21.87
CA ARG A 175 -21.93 20.47 -20.88
C ARG A 175 -21.29 20.50 -19.49
N HIS A 176 -22.02 21.07 -18.53
CA HIS A 176 -21.59 21.03 -17.14
C HIS A 176 -21.75 19.61 -16.59
N VAL A 177 -20.78 19.20 -15.76
CA VAL A 177 -20.78 17.89 -15.13
C VAL A 177 -20.50 18.03 -13.64
N GLU A 178 -21.07 17.11 -12.89
CA GLU A 178 -20.74 16.95 -11.48
C GLU A 178 -19.77 15.80 -11.33
N ILE A 179 -18.61 16.08 -10.74
CA ILE A 179 -17.54 15.10 -10.54
C ILE A 179 -17.59 14.60 -9.10
N GLY A 180 -17.60 13.28 -8.94
CA GLY A 180 -17.42 12.59 -7.66
C GLY A 180 -15.94 12.29 -7.38
N GLU A 181 -15.65 11.04 -7.05
CA GLU A 181 -14.27 10.59 -6.80
C GLU A 181 -13.44 10.60 -8.09
N ARG A 182 -12.14 10.86 -7.94
CA ARG A 182 -11.20 10.89 -9.07
C ARG A 182 -9.84 10.34 -8.67
N ASN A 183 -9.15 9.78 -9.64
CA ASN A 183 -7.73 9.43 -9.55
C ASN A 183 -6.93 10.19 -10.62
N GLY A 184 -5.66 9.87 -10.80
CA GLY A 184 -4.82 10.53 -11.82
C GLY A 184 -5.24 10.31 -13.27
N PHE A 185 -6.15 9.37 -13.56
CA PHE A 185 -6.53 8.97 -14.93
C PHE A 185 -8.01 9.18 -15.22
N HIS A 186 -8.89 8.94 -14.26
CA HIS A 186 -10.33 8.95 -14.43
C HIS A 186 -11.03 9.75 -13.34
N ALA A 187 -12.17 10.34 -13.71
CA ALA A 187 -13.11 10.98 -12.81
C ALA A 187 -14.47 10.27 -12.89
N GLN A 188 -15.07 10.02 -11.75
CA GLN A 188 -16.48 9.61 -11.65
C GLN A 188 -17.36 10.78 -12.01
N ILE A 189 -18.39 10.53 -12.80
CA ILE A 189 -19.41 11.53 -13.14
C ILE A 189 -20.70 11.17 -12.44
N LEU A 190 -21.19 12.09 -11.62
CA LEU A 190 -22.44 11.96 -10.90
C LEU A 190 -23.63 12.43 -11.75
N SER A 191 -23.40 13.47 -12.57
CA SER A 191 -24.43 14.01 -13.48
C SER A 191 -23.79 14.75 -14.67
N GLY A 192 -24.57 14.97 -15.72
CA GLY A 192 -24.20 15.77 -16.90
C GLY A 192 -23.82 14.97 -18.14
N VAL A 193 -23.36 13.74 -18.04
CA VAL A 193 -23.12 12.83 -19.18
C VAL A 193 -23.70 11.46 -18.90
N GLN A 194 -23.97 10.71 -19.96
CA GLN A 194 -24.52 9.36 -19.91
C GLN A 194 -23.54 8.33 -20.49
N PRO A 195 -23.68 7.07 -20.12
CA PRO A 195 -22.94 5.99 -20.78
C PRO A 195 -23.16 6.01 -22.29
N GLY A 196 -22.04 6.00 -23.05
CA GLY A 196 -22.09 6.07 -24.51
C GLY A 196 -21.91 7.49 -25.10
N ASP A 197 -21.99 8.54 -24.28
CA ASP A 197 -21.65 9.89 -24.74
C ASP A 197 -20.16 9.94 -25.16
N ARG A 198 -19.90 10.59 -26.30
CA ARG A 198 -18.54 10.80 -26.81
C ARG A 198 -18.05 12.15 -26.34
N VAL A 199 -16.91 12.14 -25.61
CA VAL A 199 -16.30 13.36 -25.06
C VAL A 199 -15.00 13.69 -25.78
N ILE A 200 -14.70 14.98 -25.87
CA ILE A 200 -13.43 15.45 -26.44
C ILE A 200 -12.35 15.37 -25.37
N LEU A 201 -11.27 14.66 -25.67
CA LEU A 201 -10.09 14.61 -24.84
C LEU A 201 -9.16 15.80 -25.15
N HIS A 202 -8.56 16.37 -24.11
CA HIS A 202 -7.63 17.50 -24.24
C HIS A 202 -8.21 18.65 -25.09
N PRO A 203 -9.41 19.19 -24.74
CA PRO A 203 -9.97 20.31 -25.49
C PRO A 203 -9.00 21.50 -25.40
N GLY A 204 -8.47 21.89 -26.55
CA GLY A 204 -7.63 23.08 -26.65
C GLY A 204 -8.48 24.33 -26.83
N GLU A 205 -7.83 25.52 -26.82
CA GLU A 205 -8.49 26.84 -26.97
C GLU A 205 -9.30 27.01 -28.26
N ARG A 206 -9.09 26.14 -29.25
CA ARG A 206 -9.82 26.18 -30.54
C ARG A 206 -11.17 25.49 -30.46
N VAL A 207 -11.50 24.79 -29.38
CA VAL A 207 -12.76 24.10 -29.22
C VAL A 207 -13.67 24.95 -28.36
N SER A 208 -14.76 25.41 -28.96
CA SER A 208 -15.83 26.15 -28.29
C SER A 208 -17.17 25.46 -28.55
N ASP A 209 -18.24 25.90 -27.89
CA ASP A 209 -19.58 25.36 -28.13
C ASP A 209 -19.97 25.56 -29.61
N GLY A 210 -20.47 24.50 -30.23
CA GLY A 210 -20.86 24.50 -31.65
C GLY A 210 -19.72 24.20 -32.63
N THR A 211 -18.46 24.14 -32.22
CA THR A 211 -17.32 23.80 -33.08
C THR A 211 -17.55 22.46 -33.77
N GLU A 212 -17.38 22.43 -35.10
CA GLU A 212 -17.44 21.17 -35.86
C GLU A 212 -16.21 20.29 -35.54
N VAL A 213 -16.47 19.05 -35.21
CA VAL A 213 -15.41 18.09 -34.81
C VAL A 213 -15.54 16.78 -35.58
N LYS A 214 -14.39 16.23 -35.99
CA LYS A 214 -14.31 14.92 -36.63
C LYS A 214 -13.53 13.97 -35.72
N PRO A 215 -14.00 12.74 -35.57
CA PRO A 215 -13.21 11.72 -34.84
C PRO A 215 -11.89 11.51 -35.59
N ARG A 216 -10.85 11.34 -34.81
CA ARG A 216 -9.52 10.89 -35.28
C ARG A 216 -9.45 9.38 -35.29
#